data_ab2273f65446d524b694350753f8884f
#
_entry.id   ab2273f65446d524b694350753f8884f
#
_cell.length_a   1.000
_cell.length_b   1.000
_cell.length_c   1.000
_cell.angle_alpha   90.00
_cell.angle_beta   90.00
_cell.angle_gamma   90.00
#
_symmetry.space_group_name_H-M   'P 1'
#
loop_
_entity.id
_entity.type
_entity.pdbx_description
1 polymer ?
#
loop_
_entity_poly.entity_id
_entity_poly.type
_entity_poly.pdbx_seq_one_letter_code
_entity_poly.pdbx_strand_id
1 'polypeptide(L)'
;MAYNIPSKFFTMDFSAEKKEYALKDNDAYIEMVKSLFKPDDVIMVMCRSGHRSAASVNKLTEAGFTKVYNIIDGFEGDVDKDEKSPTVGLRAINGWKNSKIPMTYALDPTLVYQQKK
;
A
#
# COMPACT_ATOMS: atom_id res chain seq x y z
N MET A 1 2.70 12.52 -8.86
CA MET A 1 2.98 11.63 -7.70
C MET A 1 1.68 11.15 -7.09
N ALA A 2 1.70 9.97 -6.47
CA ALA A 2 0.53 9.41 -5.83
C ALA A 2 0.27 10.01 -4.45
N TYR A 3 -1.00 10.02 -4.02
CA TYR A 3 -1.33 10.27 -2.63
C TYR A 3 -0.81 9.14 -1.76
N ASN A 4 -0.30 9.47 -0.58
CA ASN A 4 0.19 8.51 0.40
C ASN A 4 -0.72 8.55 1.63
N ILE A 5 -1.65 7.62 1.69
CA ILE A 5 -2.65 7.54 2.77
C ILE A 5 -2.50 6.18 3.43
N PRO A 6 -2.09 6.11 4.69
CA PRO A 6 -1.91 4.82 5.35
C PRO A 6 -3.25 4.15 5.67
N SER A 7 -3.38 2.88 5.28
CA SER A 7 -4.53 2.07 5.68
C SER A 7 -4.35 1.48 7.08
N LYS A 8 -3.11 1.37 7.53
CA LYS A 8 -2.73 0.85 8.85
C LYS A 8 -1.58 1.64 9.45
N PHE A 9 -1.50 1.62 10.75
CA PHE A 9 -0.38 2.19 11.51
C PHE A 9 0.34 1.09 12.29
N PHE A 10 1.63 1.27 12.50
CA PHE A 10 2.37 0.45 13.46
C PHE A 10 1.95 0.83 14.88
N THR A 11 1.84 -0.17 15.74
CA THR A 11 1.63 0.02 17.17
C THR A 11 2.95 -0.14 17.93
N MET A 12 2.92 0.10 19.25
CA MET A 12 4.08 -0.18 20.10
C MET A 12 4.10 -1.63 20.61
N ASP A 13 3.13 -2.46 20.18
CA ASP A 13 3.04 -3.85 20.60
C ASP A 13 3.91 -4.73 19.73
N PHE A 14 5.04 -5.14 20.28
CA PHE A 14 6.01 -5.99 19.56
C PHE A 14 5.67 -7.47 19.77
N SER A 15 5.57 -8.21 18.66
CA SER A 15 5.43 -9.67 18.69
C SER A 15 6.80 -10.33 18.54
N ALA A 16 7.28 -10.97 19.63
CA ALA A 16 8.54 -11.69 19.61
C ALA A 16 8.49 -12.92 18.68
N GLU A 17 7.32 -13.52 18.52
CA GLU A 17 7.10 -14.67 17.63
C GLU A 17 7.26 -14.28 16.17
N LYS A 18 6.61 -13.20 15.74
CA LYS A 18 6.65 -12.70 14.36
C LYS A 18 7.80 -11.74 14.10
N LYS A 19 8.50 -11.32 15.14
CA LYS A 19 9.60 -10.33 15.07
C LYS A 19 9.18 -9.01 14.40
N GLU A 20 7.97 -8.56 14.69
CA GLU A 20 7.42 -7.33 14.13
C GLU A 20 6.45 -6.66 15.11
N TYR A 21 6.22 -5.37 14.90
CA TYR A 21 5.18 -4.64 15.63
C TYR A 21 3.81 -4.91 15.03
N ALA A 22 2.81 -5.05 15.88
CA ALA A 22 1.43 -5.20 15.45
C ALA A 22 0.96 -3.97 14.66
N LEU A 23 0.05 -4.18 13.72
CA LEU A 23 -0.56 -3.12 12.93
C LEU A 23 -1.97 -2.83 13.43
N LYS A 24 -2.35 -1.57 13.40
CA LYS A 24 -3.69 -1.09 13.72
C LYS A 24 -4.29 -0.43 12.50
N ASP A 25 -5.58 -0.67 12.24
CA ASP A 25 -6.28 -0.03 11.13
C ASP A 25 -6.37 1.49 11.35
N ASN A 26 -6.26 2.24 10.25
CA ASN A 26 -6.54 3.66 10.26
C ASN A 26 -8.04 3.88 10.06
N ASP A 27 -8.75 4.20 11.14
CA ASP A 27 -10.20 4.39 11.12
C ASP A 27 -10.63 5.58 10.24
N ALA A 28 -9.75 6.53 9.99
CA ALA A 28 -10.00 7.68 9.15
C ALA A 28 -9.69 7.45 7.66
N TYR A 29 -9.24 6.25 7.28
CA TYR A 29 -8.79 5.96 5.91
C TYR A 29 -9.89 6.23 4.86
N ILE A 30 -11.08 5.69 5.07
CA ILE A 30 -12.21 5.85 4.15
C ILE A 30 -12.64 7.31 4.05
N GLU A 31 -12.73 8.02 5.17
CA GLU A 31 -13.11 9.44 5.20
C GLU A 31 -12.08 10.30 4.47
N MET A 32 -10.80 10.01 4.63
CA MET A 32 -9.74 10.71 3.95
C MET A 32 -9.83 10.51 2.44
N VAL A 33 -10.06 9.29 1.98
CA VAL A 33 -10.24 9.00 0.54
C VAL A 33 -11.47 9.71 0.00
N LYS A 34 -12.57 9.70 0.74
CA LYS A 34 -13.81 10.42 0.34
C LYS A 34 -13.63 11.93 0.24
N SER A 35 -12.71 12.50 1.02
CA SER A 35 -12.41 13.92 0.95
C SER A 35 -11.60 14.32 -0.28
N LEU A 36 -10.90 13.37 -0.90
CA LEU A 36 -10.02 13.59 -2.04
C LEU A 36 -10.62 13.16 -3.37
N PHE A 37 -11.49 12.16 -3.35
CA PHE A 37 -12.01 11.54 -4.57
C PHE A 37 -13.53 11.41 -4.54
N LYS A 38 -14.12 11.45 -5.73
CA LYS A 38 -15.56 11.20 -5.92
C LYS A 38 -15.81 9.71 -6.09
N PRO A 39 -17.04 9.22 -5.80
CA PRO A 39 -17.38 7.80 -5.91
C PRO A 39 -17.15 7.18 -7.29
N ASP A 40 -17.20 7.96 -8.35
CA ASP A 40 -17.01 7.49 -9.74
C ASP A 40 -15.61 7.78 -10.30
N ASP A 41 -14.71 8.33 -9.49
CA ASP A 41 -13.31 8.50 -9.90
C ASP A 41 -12.64 7.15 -10.06
N VAL A 42 -11.74 7.06 -11.02
CA VAL A 42 -10.87 5.88 -11.19
C VAL A 42 -9.76 5.96 -10.16
N ILE A 43 -9.71 4.98 -9.26
CA ILE A 43 -8.71 4.93 -8.19
C ILE A 43 -7.90 3.65 -8.36
N MET A 44 -6.59 3.81 -8.48
CA MET A 44 -5.65 2.69 -8.46
C MET A 44 -4.93 2.69 -7.11
N VAL A 45 -4.99 1.58 -6.39
CA VAL A 45 -4.41 1.44 -5.07
C VAL A 45 -3.18 0.55 -5.16
N MET A 46 -2.11 0.97 -4.54
CA MET A 46 -0.83 0.27 -4.56
C MET A 46 -0.24 0.21 -3.15
N CYS A 47 0.31 -0.94 -2.79
CA CYS A 47 1.16 -1.07 -1.61
C CYS A 47 2.47 -1.75 -2.01
N ARG A 48 3.21 -2.29 -1.06
CA ARG A 48 4.53 -2.88 -1.35
C ARG A 48 4.43 -4.14 -2.23
N SER A 49 3.51 -5.05 -1.93
CA SER A 49 3.37 -6.33 -2.62
C SER A 49 1.94 -6.70 -3.03
N GLY A 50 0.97 -5.83 -2.79
CA GLY A 50 -0.41 -6.01 -3.22
C GLY A 50 -1.39 -6.48 -2.16
N HIS A 51 -0.94 -6.95 -0.99
CA HIS A 51 -1.83 -7.50 0.04
C HIS A 51 -2.68 -6.42 0.75
N ARG A 52 -2.05 -5.35 1.20
CA ARG A 52 -2.74 -4.25 1.88
C ARG A 52 -3.64 -3.48 0.93
N SER A 53 -3.20 -3.29 -0.30
CA SER A 53 -3.99 -2.61 -1.32
C SER A 53 -5.21 -3.42 -1.74
N ALA A 54 -5.12 -4.74 -1.79
CA ALA A 54 -6.28 -5.60 -2.04
C ALA A 54 -7.36 -5.43 -0.96
N ALA A 55 -6.97 -5.40 0.31
CA ALA A 55 -7.90 -5.13 1.41
C ALA A 55 -8.50 -3.72 1.32
N SER A 56 -7.69 -2.72 0.92
CA SER A 56 -8.17 -1.35 0.74
C SER A 56 -9.18 -1.23 -0.39
N VAL A 57 -8.97 -1.93 -1.51
CA VAL A 57 -9.94 -1.98 -2.62
C VAL A 57 -11.29 -2.49 -2.14
N ASN A 58 -11.31 -3.55 -1.34
CA ASN A 58 -12.56 -4.08 -0.78
C ASN A 58 -13.26 -3.06 0.12
N LYS A 59 -12.54 -2.39 0.99
CA LYS A 59 -13.08 -1.36 1.87
C LYS A 59 -13.65 -0.17 1.08
N LEU A 60 -12.94 0.28 0.05
CA LEU A 60 -13.38 1.40 -0.79
C LEU A 60 -14.61 1.03 -1.60
N THR A 61 -14.67 -0.19 -2.12
CA THR A 61 -15.84 -0.70 -2.85
C THR A 61 -17.06 -0.74 -1.95
N GLU A 62 -16.93 -1.23 -0.72
CA GLU A 62 -18.01 -1.23 0.27
C GLU A 62 -18.46 0.18 0.65
N ALA A 63 -17.55 1.15 0.58
CA ALA A 63 -17.84 2.55 0.88
C ALA A 63 -18.51 3.31 -0.28
N GLY A 64 -18.73 2.66 -1.42
CA GLY A 64 -19.45 3.22 -2.56
C GLY A 64 -18.60 3.66 -3.75
N PHE A 65 -17.29 3.44 -3.72
CA PHE A 65 -16.43 3.70 -4.87
C PHE A 65 -16.61 2.59 -5.91
N THR A 66 -16.84 2.98 -7.17
CA THR A 66 -17.25 2.05 -8.23
C THR A 66 -16.13 1.64 -9.18
N LYS A 67 -15.01 2.37 -9.18
CA LYS A 67 -13.90 2.16 -10.13
C LYS A 67 -12.56 2.08 -9.38
N VAL A 68 -12.45 1.10 -8.48
CA VAL A 68 -11.25 0.92 -7.65
C VAL A 68 -10.51 -0.33 -8.11
N TYR A 69 -9.23 -0.19 -8.35
CA TYR A 69 -8.38 -1.26 -8.88
C TYR A 69 -7.15 -1.44 -8.01
N ASN A 70 -6.76 -2.68 -7.80
CA ASN A 70 -5.52 -3.02 -7.12
C ASN A 70 -4.40 -3.17 -8.15
N ILE A 71 -3.26 -2.52 -7.92
CA ILE A 71 -2.05 -2.79 -8.69
C ILE A 71 -1.45 -4.07 -8.13
N ILE A 72 -1.65 -5.16 -8.84
CA ILE A 72 -1.20 -6.49 -8.44
C ILE A 72 0.33 -6.49 -8.26
N ASP A 73 0.80 -7.20 -7.26
CA ASP A 73 2.21 -7.32 -6.88
C ASP A 73 2.82 -6.02 -6.33
N GLY A 74 2.09 -4.92 -6.38
CA GLY A 74 2.45 -3.66 -5.72
C GLY A 74 3.67 -2.95 -6.30
N PHE A 75 4.28 -2.12 -5.45
CA PHE A 75 5.38 -1.25 -5.83
C PHE A 75 6.73 -1.99 -5.90
N GLU A 76 7.03 -2.81 -4.90
CA GLU A 76 8.30 -3.52 -4.79
C GLU A 76 8.24 -4.98 -5.23
N GLY A 77 7.03 -5.54 -5.35
CA GLY A 77 6.85 -6.92 -5.78
C GLY A 77 7.05 -7.95 -4.68
N ASP A 78 7.41 -9.15 -5.09
CA ASP A 78 7.52 -10.32 -4.23
C ASP A 78 8.97 -10.62 -3.88
N VAL A 79 9.15 -11.28 -2.73
CA VAL A 79 10.46 -11.75 -2.28
C VAL A 79 10.86 -12.94 -3.14
N ASP A 80 12.08 -12.92 -3.64
CA ASP A 80 12.68 -14.04 -4.33
C ASP A 80 13.05 -15.13 -3.31
N LYS A 81 12.40 -16.27 -3.42
CA LYS A 81 12.60 -17.41 -2.51
C LYS A 81 13.49 -18.52 -3.09
N ASP A 82 13.98 -18.34 -4.31
CA ASP A 82 14.88 -19.29 -4.95
C ASP A 82 16.28 -19.20 -4.33
N GLU A 83 16.66 -20.20 -3.56
CA GLU A 83 17.95 -20.25 -2.87
C GLU A 83 19.15 -20.20 -3.82
N LYS A 84 18.96 -20.54 -5.10
CA LYS A 84 19.99 -20.51 -6.13
C LYS A 84 20.07 -19.17 -6.86
N SER A 85 19.13 -18.28 -6.60
CA SER A 85 19.10 -16.97 -7.26
C SER A 85 20.08 -16.00 -6.59
N PRO A 86 20.72 -15.11 -7.39
CA PRO A 86 21.57 -14.05 -6.81
C PRO A 86 20.76 -13.01 -6.03
N THR A 87 19.44 -12.97 -6.20
CA THR A 87 18.56 -12.02 -5.50
C THR A 87 17.71 -12.66 -4.41
N VAL A 88 18.06 -13.86 -3.96
CA VAL A 88 17.31 -14.55 -2.89
C VAL A 88 17.18 -13.65 -1.64
N GLY A 89 15.96 -13.62 -1.09
CA GLY A 89 15.65 -12.78 0.07
C GLY A 89 15.33 -11.32 -0.26
N LEU A 90 15.49 -10.91 -1.51
CA LEU A 90 15.19 -9.56 -1.97
C LEU A 90 13.86 -9.51 -2.73
N ARG A 91 13.21 -8.35 -2.73
CA ARG A 91 12.03 -8.14 -3.57
C ARG A 91 12.46 -7.82 -4.99
N ALA A 92 12.65 -8.87 -5.78
CA ALA A 92 13.20 -8.81 -7.14
C ALA A 92 12.27 -9.41 -8.20
N ILE A 93 11.09 -9.90 -7.79
CA ILE A 93 10.13 -10.58 -8.66
C ILE A 93 8.84 -9.77 -8.71
N ASN A 94 8.33 -9.55 -9.93
CA ASN A 94 7.09 -8.80 -10.15
C ASN A 94 7.12 -7.39 -9.56
N GLY A 95 6.01 -6.66 -9.65
CA GLY A 95 5.88 -5.33 -9.11
C GLY A 95 6.36 -4.21 -10.04
N TRP A 96 5.93 -3.00 -9.70
CA TRP A 96 6.20 -1.79 -10.49
C TRP A 96 7.69 -1.54 -10.70
N LYS A 97 8.45 -1.58 -9.62
CA LYS A 97 9.90 -1.34 -9.62
C LYS A 97 10.66 -2.33 -10.51
N ASN A 98 10.35 -3.62 -10.40
CA ASN A 98 11.04 -4.68 -11.13
C ASN A 98 10.63 -4.74 -12.60
N SER A 99 9.53 -4.10 -12.97
CA SER A 99 9.06 -3.95 -14.34
C SER A 99 9.70 -2.74 -15.03
N LYS A 100 10.64 -2.08 -14.40
CA LYS A 100 11.38 -0.90 -14.92
C LYS A 100 10.48 0.28 -15.26
N ILE A 101 9.34 0.39 -14.57
CA ILE A 101 8.45 1.54 -14.71
C ILE A 101 9.04 2.69 -13.87
N PRO A 102 9.03 3.94 -14.39
CA PRO A 102 9.58 5.07 -13.64
C PRO A 102 8.99 5.21 -12.25
N MET A 103 9.86 5.38 -11.25
CA MET A 103 9.46 5.44 -9.85
C MET A 103 10.43 6.32 -9.04
N THR A 104 9.97 6.75 -7.88
CA THR A 104 10.78 7.45 -6.90
C THR A 104 10.35 7.08 -5.49
N TYR A 105 11.27 7.08 -4.54
CA TYR A 105 10.97 6.99 -3.11
C TYR A 105 10.80 8.37 -2.46
N ALA A 106 11.00 9.45 -3.21
CA ALA A 106 10.73 10.79 -2.72
C ALA A 106 9.23 10.99 -2.49
N LEU A 107 8.89 11.67 -1.41
CA LEU A 107 7.50 11.98 -1.05
C LEU A 107 7.23 13.47 -1.22
N ASP A 108 6.06 13.80 -1.75
CA ASP A 108 5.56 15.17 -1.77
C ASP A 108 4.76 15.39 -0.48
N PRO A 109 5.20 16.29 0.41
CA PRO A 109 4.51 16.51 1.68
C PRO A 109 3.04 16.88 1.56
N THR A 110 2.64 17.47 0.44
CA THR A 110 1.23 17.86 0.20
C THR A 110 0.34 16.68 -0.12
N LEU A 111 0.92 15.54 -0.50
CA LEU A 111 0.20 14.32 -0.86
C LEU A 111 0.27 13.25 0.23
N VAL A 112 0.93 13.53 1.33
CA VAL A 112 1.09 12.61 2.46
C VAL A 112 0.06 12.94 3.53
N TYR A 113 -0.62 11.90 4.02
CA TYR A 113 -1.55 12.03 5.14
C TYR A 113 -0.85 12.61 6.37
N GLN A 114 -1.46 13.63 6.95
CA GLN A 114 -1.00 14.24 8.20
C GLN A 114 -1.99 13.89 9.30
N GLN A 115 -1.53 13.15 10.31
CA GLN A 115 -2.36 12.87 11.47
C GLN A 115 -2.54 14.14 12.28
N LYS A 116 -3.78 14.52 12.53
CA LYS A 116 -4.08 15.65 13.40
C LYS A 116 -3.74 15.28 14.84
N LYS A 117 -2.93 16.09 15.46
CA LYS A 117 -2.61 15.95 16.89
C LYS A 117 -3.73 16.55 17.73
#